data_88362d2f7f58a43b46d95e592636380a
#
_entry.id   88362d2f7f58a43b46d95e592636380a
#
_cell.length_a   1.000
_cell.length_b   1.000
_cell.length_c   1.000
_cell.angle_alpha   90.00
_cell.angle_beta   90.00
_cell.angle_gamma   90.00
#
_symmetry.space_group_name_H-M   'P 1'
#
loop_
_entity.id
_entity.type
_entity.pdbx_description
1 polymer ?
#
loop_
_entity_poly.entity_id
_entity_poly.type
_entity_poly.pdbx_seq_one_letter_code
_entity_poly.pdbx_strand_id
1 'polypeptide(L)'
;YGVETIHLHQVSADLKAVPHISVYLKDEIPERLHYKNNYRIKDLLLIADEGWSILDIHNPKPERYIGGTHGYDNELFSMHAIFIADGPAFKNGYSRDTFENIDIYPLISHLLQLTPNQKIDGDLDRISDFLLKKD
;
A
#
# COMPACT_ATOMS: atom_id res chain seq x y z
N TYR A 1 15.95 -16.36 -6.95
CA TYR A 1 16.05 -17.23 -8.11
C TYR A 1 15.23 -16.55 -9.20
N GLY A 2 15.90 -16.02 -10.25
CA GLY A 2 15.21 -15.42 -11.39
C GLY A 2 14.54 -16.52 -12.21
N VAL A 3 13.27 -16.40 -12.43
CA VAL A 3 12.54 -17.19 -13.42
C VAL A 3 12.92 -16.62 -14.79
N GLU A 4 13.33 -17.45 -15.73
CA GLU A 4 13.58 -16.97 -17.09
C GLU A 4 12.30 -16.29 -17.63
N THR A 5 12.45 -15.22 -18.38
CA THR A 5 11.34 -14.35 -18.80
C THR A 5 10.19 -15.09 -19.49
N ILE A 6 10.50 -16.14 -20.27
CA ILE A 6 9.50 -16.96 -20.95
C ILE A 6 8.62 -17.73 -19.95
N HIS A 7 9.22 -18.28 -18.89
CA HIS A 7 8.48 -18.97 -17.84
C HIS A 7 7.65 -18.01 -16.98
N LEU A 8 8.09 -16.77 -16.81
CA LEU A 8 7.37 -15.77 -16.00
C LEU A 8 5.99 -15.44 -16.59
N HIS A 9 5.91 -15.24 -17.91
CA HIS A 9 4.64 -14.97 -18.57
C HIS A 9 3.69 -16.16 -18.50
N GLN A 10 4.20 -17.38 -18.63
CA GLN A 10 3.38 -18.60 -18.50
C GLN A 10 2.85 -18.73 -17.08
N VAL A 11 3.71 -18.58 -16.07
CA VAL A 11 3.31 -18.61 -14.65
C VAL A 11 2.28 -17.51 -14.34
N SER A 12 2.46 -16.30 -14.87
CA SER A 12 1.49 -15.22 -14.73
C SER A 12 0.13 -15.60 -15.33
N ALA A 13 0.11 -16.20 -16.52
CA ALA A 13 -1.12 -16.63 -17.18
C ALA A 13 -1.83 -17.73 -16.40
N ASP A 14 -1.09 -18.71 -15.90
CA ASP A 14 -1.63 -19.81 -15.11
C ASP A 14 -2.22 -19.30 -13.78
N LEU A 15 -1.54 -18.37 -13.12
CA LEU A 15 -2.01 -17.75 -11.89
C LEU A 15 -3.22 -16.86 -12.11
N LYS A 16 -3.32 -16.15 -13.25
CA LYS A 16 -4.52 -15.33 -13.58
C LYS A 16 -5.78 -16.19 -13.76
N ALA A 17 -5.65 -17.49 -13.97
CA ALA A 17 -6.78 -18.42 -14.00
C ALA A 17 -7.25 -18.88 -12.62
N VAL A 18 -6.49 -18.61 -11.56
CA VAL A 18 -6.86 -18.96 -10.18
C VAL A 18 -7.86 -17.92 -9.68
N PRO A 19 -9.03 -18.33 -9.14
CA PRO A 19 -10.00 -17.38 -8.61
C PRO A 19 -9.50 -16.71 -7.33
N HIS A 20 -10.05 -15.54 -7.05
CA HIS A 20 -9.81 -14.78 -5.81
C HIS A 20 -8.38 -14.26 -5.62
N ILE A 21 -7.67 -14.08 -6.71
CA ILE A 21 -6.39 -13.36 -6.70
C ILE A 21 -6.27 -12.45 -7.92
N SER A 22 -5.70 -11.28 -7.71
CA SER A 22 -5.21 -10.41 -8.78
C SER A 22 -3.73 -10.65 -8.97
N VAL A 23 -3.29 -10.80 -10.23
CA VAL A 23 -1.90 -11.11 -10.57
C VAL A 23 -1.36 -10.06 -11.51
N TYR A 24 -0.27 -9.45 -11.14
CA TYR A 24 0.41 -8.41 -11.91
C TYR A 24 1.86 -8.80 -12.19
N LEU A 25 2.29 -8.70 -13.43
CA LEU A 25 3.72 -8.56 -13.71
C LEU A 25 4.21 -7.23 -13.12
N LYS A 26 5.48 -7.13 -12.78
CA LYS A 26 6.05 -5.94 -12.14
C LYS A 26 5.70 -4.65 -12.88
N ASP A 27 5.78 -4.67 -14.20
CA ASP A 27 5.48 -3.50 -15.04
C ASP A 27 3.97 -3.21 -15.15
N GLU A 28 3.13 -4.22 -14.89
CA GLU A 28 1.66 -4.12 -14.89
C GLU A 28 1.09 -3.65 -13.54
N ILE A 29 1.92 -3.56 -12.49
CA ILE A 29 1.46 -3.12 -11.16
C ILE A 29 0.86 -1.72 -11.28
N PRO A 30 -0.39 -1.50 -10.83
CA PRO A 30 -1.03 -0.20 -10.87
C PRO A 30 -0.21 0.87 -10.14
N GLU A 31 -0.07 2.05 -10.77
CA GLU A 31 0.71 3.17 -10.21
C GLU A 31 0.23 3.58 -8.81
N ARG A 32 -1.09 3.53 -8.57
CA ARG A 32 -1.71 3.85 -7.28
C ARG A 32 -1.21 3.03 -6.10
N LEU A 33 -0.63 1.85 -6.37
CA LEU A 33 -0.06 1.01 -5.30
C LEU A 33 1.34 1.46 -4.88
N HIS A 34 1.97 2.36 -5.63
CA HIS A 34 3.35 2.82 -5.39
C HIS A 34 4.32 1.66 -5.12
N TYR A 35 4.12 0.53 -5.80
CA TYR A 35 4.76 -0.75 -5.48
C TYR A 35 5.40 -1.41 -6.70
N LYS A 36 6.23 -0.67 -7.48
CA LYS A 36 7.00 -1.25 -8.60
C LYS A 36 8.40 -0.69 -8.79
N ASN A 37 8.71 0.48 -8.21
CA ASN A 37 9.95 1.21 -8.51
C ASN A 37 11.16 0.76 -7.69
N ASN A 38 11.05 -0.28 -6.84
CA ASN A 38 12.14 -0.75 -6.01
C ASN A 38 12.66 -2.11 -6.50
N TYR A 39 13.99 -2.29 -6.44
CA TYR A 39 14.65 -3.54 -6.85
C TYR A 39 14.27 -4.76 -5.98
N ARG A 40 13.74 -4.53 -4.76
CA ARG A 40 13.28 -5.59 -3.86
C ARG A 40 11.93 -6.18 -4.28
N ILE A 41 11.17 -5.45 -5.09
CA ILE A 41 9.89 -5.93 -5.60
C ILE A 41 10.18 -6.93 -6.71
N LYS A 42 9.60 -8.11 -6.57
CA LYS A 42 9.83 -9.24 -7.46
C LYS A 42 8.99 -9.11 -8.73
N ASP A 43 9.19 -10.05 -9.63
CA ASP A 43 8.65 -10.01 -10.99
C ASP A 43 7.13 -10.21 -11.04
N LEU A 44 6.54 -10.78 -9.99
CA LEU A 44 5.10 -10.97 -9.84
C LEU A 44 4.61 -10.42 -8.50
N LEU A 45 3.50 -9.70 -8.54
CA LEU A 45 2.69 -9.32 -7.40
C LEU A 45 1.37 -10.06 -7.44
N LEU A 46 1.00 -10.69 -6.33
CA LEU A 46 -0.29 -11.34 -6.13
C LEU A 46 -1.01 -10.65 -4.98
N ILE A 47 -2.26 -10.26 -5.22
CA ILE A 47 -3.13 -9.68 -4.20
C ILE A 47 -4.37 -10.57 -4.10
N ALA A 48 -4.65 -11.10 -2.91
CA ALA A 48 -5.85 -11.87 -2.66
C ALA A 48 -7.09 -10.96 -2.57
N ASP A 49 -8.23 -11.47 -2.98
CA ASP A 49 -9.52 -10.84 -2.71
C ASP A 49 -9.79 -10.79 -1.21
N GLU A 50 -10.57 -9.82 -0.75
CA GLU A 50 -10.95 -9.72 0.65
C GLU A 50 -11.57 -11.03 1.16
N GLY A 51 -11.12 -11.48 2.33
CA GLY A 51 -11.54 -12.74 2.93
C GLY A 51 -10.78 -13.98 2.45
N TRP A 52 -9.88 -13.84 1.47
CA TRP A 52 -9.03 -14.92 0.98
C TRP A 52 -7.59 -14.74 1.43
N SER A 53 -6.84 -15.84 1.48
CA SER A 53 -5.43 -15.83 1.89
C SER A 53 -4.59 -16.70 0.96
N ILE A 54 -3.43 -16.19 0.59
CA ILE A 54 -2.42 -16.94 -0.15
C ILE A 54 -1.52 -17.62 0.90
N LEU A 55 -1.51 -18.94 0.91
CA LEU A 55 -0.78 -19.73 1.90
C LEU A 55 0.31 -20.55 1.23
N ASP A 56 1.39 -20.78 1.98
CA ASP A 56 2.41 -21.75 1.61
C ASP A 56 1.93 -23.17 1.94
N ILE A 57 1.94 -24.06 0.94
CA ILE A 57 1.56 -25.46 1.09
C ILE A 57 2.40 -26.19 2.15
N HIS A 58 3.65 -25.75 2.36
CA HIS A 58 4.56 -26.33 3.34
C HIS A 58 4.37 -25.78 4.76
N ASN A 59 3.57 -24.71 4.89
CA ASN A 59 3.24 -24.11 6.19
C ASN A 59 1.75 -23.79 6.23
N PRO A 60 0.88 -24.83 6.20
CA PRO A 60 -0.55 -24.63 6.23
C PRO A 60 -0.97 -24.06 7.58
N LYS A 61 -1.76 -23.00 7.55
CA LYS A 61 -2.40 -22.47 8.77
C LYS A 61 -3.57 -23.37 9.19
N PRO A 62 -4.02 -23.29 10.47
CA PRO A 62 -5.13 -24.10 10.96
C PRO A 62 -6.41 -23.87 10.11
N GLU A 63 -7.25 -24.89 10.03
CA GLU A 63 -8.48 -24.95 9.22
C GLU A 63 -9.43 -23.76 9.45
N ARG A 64 -9.34 -23.10 10.59
CA ARG A 64 -10.12 -21.92 10.91
C ARG A 64 -9.23 -20.79 11.38
N TYR A 65 -9.12 -19.77 10.56
CA TYR A 65 -8.45 -18.51 10.93
C TYR A 65 -9.51 -17.62 11.62
N ILE A 66 -9.26 -17.31 12.90
CA ILE A 66 -10.08 -16.36 13.67
C ILE A 66 -9.20 -15.16 13.98
N GLY A 67 -9.54 -14.00 13.42
CA GLY A 67 -8.80 -12.77 13.65
C GLY A 67 -8.86 -11.81 12.47
N GLY A 68 -8.12 -10.72 12.58
CA GLY A 68 -7.92 -9.77 11.49
C GLY A 68 -6.75 -10.19 10.61
N THR A 69 -6.78 -9.80 9.36
CA THR A 69 -5.68 -9.95 8.40
C THR A 69 -5.51 -8.66 7.61
N HIS A 70 -4.42 -8.56 6.89
CA HIS A 70 -4.06 -7.38 6.09
C HIS A 70 -3.37 -7.82 4.78
N GLY A 71 -3.02 -6.86 3.92
CA GLY A 71 -2.32 -7.15 2.66
C GLY A 71 -3.26 -7.28 1.46
N TYR A 72 -4.51 -6.91 1.61
CA TYR A 72 -5.45 -6.73 0.52
C TYR A 72 -5.24 -5.40 -0.20
N ASP A 73 -6.00 -5.17 -1.25
CA ASP A 73 -5.97 -3.90 -1.98
C ASP A 73 -6.30 -2.72 -1.03
N ASN A 74 -5.49 -1.66 -1.09
CA ASN A 74 -5.64 -0.50 -0.22
C ASN A 74 -6.86 0.37 -0.55
N GLU A 75 -7.53 0.17 -1.68
CA GLU A 75 -8.81 0.82 -1.99
C GLU A 75 -9.99 0.22 -1.22
N LEU A 76 -9.84 -0.96 -0.63
CA LEU A 76 -10.88 -1.56 0.19
C LEU A 76 -11.04 -0.78 1.49
N PHE A 77 -12.27 -0.37 1.78
CA PHE A 77 -12.58 0.38 3.01
C PHE A 77 -12.15 -0.35 4.29
N SER A 78 -12.22 -1.69 4.29
CA SER A 78 -11.77 -2.55 5.39
C SER A 78 -10.25 -2.48 5.65
N MET A 79 -9.47 -1.98 4.68
CA MET A 79 -8.02 -1.75 4.81
C MET A 79 -7.68 -0.35 5.29
N HIS A 80 -8.66 0.54 5.39
CA HIS A 80 -8.42 1.89 5.86
C HIS A 80 -8.15 1.90 7.36
N ALA A 81 -7.26 2.80 7.77
CA ALA A 81 -6.97 3.10 9.16
C ALA A 81 -7.51 4.47 9.55
N ILE A 82 -7.48 4.79 10.83
CA ILE A 82 -7.79 6.11 11.33
C ILE A 82 -6.51 6.93 11.48
N PHE A 83 -6.57 8.21 11.10
CA PHE A 83 -5.55 9.20 11.39
C PHE A 83 -6.14 10.27 12.29
N ILE A 84 -5.50 10.51 13.43
CA ILE A 84 -5.85 11.56 14.39
C ILE A 84 -4.61 12.37 14.68
N ALA A 85 -4.72 13.68 14.56
CA ALA A 85 -3.63 14.61 14.86
C ALA A 85 -4.15 15.77 15.70
N ASP A 86 -3.33 16.19 16.66
CA ASP A 86 -3.59 17.36 17.51
C ASP A 86 -2.28 18.12 17.73
N GLY A 87 -2.39 19.41 17.97
CA GLY A 87 -1.26 20.28 18.24
C GLY A 87 -1.33 21.64 17.55
N PRO A 88 -0.37 22.53 17.83
CA PRO A 88 -0.42 23.93 17.41
C PRO A 88 -0.31 24.17 15.90
N ALA A 89 0.07 23.16 15.14
CA ALA A 89 0.16 23.25 13.68
C ALA A 89 -1.12 22.82 12.96
N PHE A 90 -2.06 22.17 13.67
CA PHE A 90 -3.26 21.60 13.06
C PHE A 90 -4.48 22.48 13.25
N LYS A 91 -5.40 22.41 12.31
CA LYS A 91 -6.71 23.05 12.40
C LYS A 91 -7.59 22.33 13.43
N ASN A 92 -8.20 23.06 14.32
CA ASN A 92 -9.14 22.50 15.28
C ASN A 92 -10.45 22.08 14.62
N GLY A 93 -10.96 20.90 15.00
CA GLY A 93 -12.25 20.40 14.53
C GLY A 93 -12.31 20.13 13.03
N TYR A 94 -11.16 19.96 12.38
CA TYR A 94 -11.09 19.65 10.97
C TYR A 94 -11.19 18.15 10.73
N SER A 95 -11.93 17.78 9.70
CA SER A 95 -11.98 16.40 9.20
C SER A 95 -11.97 16.39 7.68
N ARG A 96 -11.47 15.32 7.09
CA ARG A 96 -11.45 15.11 5.66
C ARG A 96 -11.61 13.64 5.32
N ASP A 97 -11.79 13.37 4.05
CA ASP A 97 -11.81 12.02 3.50
C ASP A 97 -10.43 11.35 3.58
N THR A 98 -10.41 10.05 3.30
CA THR A 98 -9.22 9.21 3.29
C THR A 98 -8.11 9.79 2.40
N PHE A 99 -6.89 9.63 2.84
CA PHE A 99 -5.67 10.00 2.13
C PHE A 99 -4.64 8.85 2.20
N GLU A 100 -3.60 8.93 1.42
CA GLU A 100 -2.59 7.88 1.36
C GLU A 100 -1.60 7.95 2.52
N ASN A 101 -1.33 6.81 3.14
CA ASN A 101 -0.40 6.70 4.27
C ASN A 101 1.02 7.21 3.95
N ILE A 102 1.44 7.13 2.70
CA ILE A 102 2.76 7.63 2.24
C ILE A 102 2.93 9.14 2.46
N ASP A 103 1.85 9.90 2.56
CA ASP A 103 1.87 11.36 2.76
C ASP A 103 2.20 11.76 4.22
N ILE A 104 2.10 10.81 5.16
CA ILE A 104 2.43 11.07 6.57
C ILE A 104 3.91 11.40 6.76
N TYR A 105 4.81 10.77 6.01
CA TYR A 105 6.24 11.03 6.13
C TYR A 105 6.61 12.48 5.78
N PRO A 106 6.22 13.04 4.63
CA PRO A 106 6.47 14.45 4.32
C PRO A 106 5.75 15.41 5.29
N LEU A 107 4.56 15.05 5.81
CA LEU A 107 3.87 15.82 6.85
C LEU A 107 4.71 15.92 8.12
N ILE A 108 5.19 14.80 8.65
CA ILE A 108 6.04 14.78 9.84
C ILE A 108 7.34 15.54 9.61
N SER A 109 7.97 15.36 8.45
CA SER A 109 9.18 16.10 8.08
C SER A 109 8.94 17.61 8.10
N HIS A 110 7.81 18.07 7.55
CA HIS A 110 7.43 19.49 7.56
C HIS A 110 7.24 20.02 8.99
N LEU A 111 6.50 19.29 9.83
CA LEU A 111 6.23 19.69 11.21
C LEU A 111 7.52 19.81 12.04
N LEU A 112 8.46 18.91 11.81
CA LEU A 112 9.76 18.90 12.49
C LEU A 112 10.82 19.75 11.81
N GLN A 113 10.48 20.47 10.73
CA GLN A 113 11.40 21.30 9.93
C GLN A 113 12.61 20.50 9.40
N LEU A 114 12.37 19.23 9.05
CA LEU A 114 13.34 18.33 8.44
C LEU A 114 13.19 18.37 6.91
N THR A 115 14.29 18.18 6.22
CA THR A 115 14.26 17.97 4.76
C THR A 115 13.94 16.52 4.47
N PRO A 116 12.78 16.20 3.84
CA PRO A 116 12.45 14.83 3.49
C PRO A 116 13.37 14.31 2.38
N ASN A 117 13.49 12.97 2.28
CA ASN A 117 14.13 12.36 1.14
C ASN A 117 13.34 12.72 -0.13
N GLN A 118 14.06 13.16 -1.18
CA GLN A 118 13.42 13.55 -2.45
C GLN A 118 12.91 12.36 -3.30
N LYS A 119 13.34 11.14 -2.98
CA LYS A 119 12.91 9.92 -3.68
C LYS A 119 11.83 9.20 -2.87
N ILE A 120 10.69 9.84 -2.72
CA ILE A 120 9.52 9.32 -2.02
C ILE A 120 8.27 9.50 -2.90
N ASP A 121 7.28 8.67 -2.68
CA ASP A 121 5.99 8.75 -3.37
C ASP A 121 4.99 9.66 -2.62
N GLY A 122 5.26 9.97 -1.36
CA GLY A 122 4.44 10.87 -0.54
C GLY A 122 4.59 12.33 -0.91
N ASP A 123 3.48 13.07 -0.84
CA ASP A 123 3.42 14.49 -1.16
C ASP A 123 2.64 15.27 -0.08
N LEU A 124 3.30 16.27 0.51
CA LEU A 124 2.68 17.12 1.52
C LEU A 124 1.48 17.91 0.97
N ASP A 125 1.54 18.34 -0.28
CA ASP A 125 0.49 19.19 -0.85
C ASP A 125 -0.86 18.49 -0.89
N ARG A 126 -0.87 17.15 -0.99
CA ARG A 126 -2.11 16.34 -0.93
C ARG A 126 -2.84 16.41 0.40
N ILE A 127 -2.13 16.72 1.49
CA ILE A 127 -2.67 16.74 2.86
C ILE A 127 -2.35 18.00 3.66
N SER A 128 -1.80 19.02 3.04
CA SER A 128 -1.45 20.29 3.69
C SER A 128 -2.65 21.06 4.22
N ASP A 129 -3.85 20.71 3.76
CA ASP A 129 -5.12 21.28 4.19
C ASP A 129 -5.47 21.03 5.67
N PHE A 130 -4.82 20.08 6.35
CA PHE A 130 -4.92 19.92 7.81
C PHE A 130 -4.27 21.07 8.58
N LEU A 131 -3.27 21.70 8.00
CA LEU A 131 -2.38 22.61 8.70
C LEU A 131 -2.97 24.01 8.77
N LEU A 132 -2.64 24.69 9.85
CA LEU A 132 -2.82 26.13 9.93
C LEU A 132 -1.88 26.80 8.93
N LYS A 133 -2.38 27.81 8.20
CA LYS A 133 -1.51 28.65 7.37
C LYS A 133 -0.58 29.42 8.31
N LYS A 134 0.71 29.34 8.06
CA LYS A 134 1.66 30.25 8.69
C LYS A 134 1.48 31.62 8.02
N ASP A 135 1.15 32.64 8.83
CA ASP A 135 1.18 34.05 8.42
C ASP A 135 2.61 34.47 8.05
#